data_67ce6ee9bc6b0f2e30abaddfb5df6691
#
_entry.id   67ce6ee9bc6b0f2e30abaddfb5df6691
#
_cell.length_a   1.000
_cell.length_b   1.000
_cell.length_c   1.000
_cell.angle_alpha   90.00
_cell.angle_beta   90.00
_cell.angle_gamma   90.00
#
_symmetry.space_group_name_H-M   'P 1'
#
loop_
_entity.id
_entity.type
_entity.pdbx_description
1 polymer ?
#
loop_
_entity_poly.entity_id
_entity_poly.type
_entity_poly.pdbx_seq_one_letter_code
_entity_poly.pdbx_strand_id
1 'polypeptide(L)' 'MLRIKIETLREKLDNLILQNAPYDEIYKISRELDKYIAEYYRSVEG' A
#
# COMPACT_ATOMS: atom_id res chain seq x y z
N MET A 1 -9.01 -5.27 9.12
CA MET A 1 -7.79 -6.06 9.24
C MET A 1 -6.68 -5.51 8.37
N LEU A 2 -5.46 -5.49 8.89
CA LEU A 2 -4.32 -4.94 8.17
C LEU A 2 -4.04 -5.64 6.84
N ARG A 3 -4.18 -6.96 6.81
CA ARG A 3 -3.93 -7.73 5.61
C ARG A 3 -4.82 -7.28 4.45
N ILE A 4 -6.11 -7.13 4.73
CA ILE A 4 -7.06 -6.70 3.71
C ILE A 4 -6.74 -5.29 3.24
N LYS A 5 -6.36 -4.42 4.18
CA LYS A 5 -6.00 -3.06 3.86
C LYS A 5 -4.77 -3.00 2.96
N ILE A 6 -3.79 -3.85 3.25
CA ILE A 6 -2.58 -3.95 2.42
C ILE A 6 -2.93 -4.41 1.01
N GLU A 7 -3.77 -5.41 0.88
CA GLU A 7 -4.20 -5.90 -0.42
C GLU A 7 -4.96 -4.83 -1.21
N THR A 8 -5.84 -4.10 -0.53
CA THR A 8 -6.60 -3.03 -1.15
C THR A 8 -5.69 -1.92 -1.66
N LEU A 9 -4.69 -1.55 -0.87
CA LEU A 9 -3.74 -0.51 -1.28
C LEU A 9 -2.87 -0.98 -2.43
N ARG A 10 -2.51 -2.26 -2.46
CA ARG A 10 -1.74 -2.81 -3.58
C ARG A 10 -2.53 -2.75 -4.87
N GLU A 11 -3.82 -3.11 -4.83
CA GLU A 11 -4.67 -2.99 -5.99
C GLU A 11 -4.77 -1.55 -6.47
N LYS A 12 -4.91 -0.64 -5.53
CA LYS A 12 -4.99 0.77 -5.85
C LYS A 12 -3.71 1.25 -6.51
N LEU A 13 -2.57 0.82 -5.99
CA LEU A 13 -1.28 1.16 -6.57
C LEU A 13 -1.15 0.63 -8.00
N ASP A 14 -1.51 -0.62 -8.20
CA ASP A 14 -1.47 -1.22 -9.53
C ASP A 14 -2.34 -0.46 -10.51
N ASN A 15 -3.54 -0.08 -10.09
CA ASN A 15 -4.45 0.68 -10.94
C ASN A 15 -3.88 2.04 -11.30
N LEU A 16 -3.24 2.71 -10.36
CA LEU A 16 -2.62 4.00 -10.62
C LEU A 16 -1.50 3.87 -11.65
N ILE A 17 -0.72 2.82 -11.56
CA ILE A 17 0.36 2.57 -12.52
C ILE A 17 -0.22 2.31 -13.91
N LEU A 18 -1.27 1.51 -13.98
CA LEU A 18 -1.93 1.20 -15.25
C LEU A 18 -2.54 2.43 -15.90
N GLN A 19 -3.01 3.36 -15.10
CA GLN A 19 -3.63 4.60 -15.59
C GLN A 19 -2.63 5.69 -15.89
N ASN A 20 -1.34 5.42 -15.71
CA ASN A 20 -0.29 6.43 -15.87
C ASN A 20 -0.50 7.62 -14.95
N ALA A 21 -0.89 7.34 -13.71
CA ALA A 21 -1.10 8.40 -12.73
C ALA A 21 0.20 9.15 -12.44
N PRO A 22 0.11 10.40 -11.97
CA PRO A 22 1.30 11.16 -11.60
C PRO A 22 2.13 10.44 -10.55
N TYR A 23 3.43 10.60 -10.64
CA TYR A 23 4.36 9.96 -9.71
C TYR A 23 4.03 10.30 -8.25
N ASP A 24 3.60 11.53 -8.00
CA ASP A 24 3.26 11.97 -6.66
C ASP A 24 2.18 11.11 -6.02
N GLU A 25 1.16 10.77 -6.78
CA GLU A 25 0.07 9.93 -6.28
C GLU A 25 0.55 8.51 -6.02
N ILE A 26 1.34 7.98 -6.94
CA ILE A 26 1.90 6.64 -6.79
C ILE A 26 2.77 6.59 -5.54
N TYR A 27 3.58 7.61 -5.34
CA TYR A 27 4.46 7.70 -4.19
C TYR A 27 3.69 7.72 -2.87
N LYS A 28 2.61 8.50 -2.82
CA LYS A 28 1.78 8.58 -1.62
C LYS A 28 1.21 7.22 -1.23
N ILE A 29 0.66 6.51 -2.21
CA ILE A 29 0.09 5.18 -1.95
C ILE A 29 1.19 4.20 -1.56
N SER A 30 2.34 4.29 -2.18
CA SER A 30 3.47 3.42 -1.84
C SER A 30 3.90 3.62 -0.39
N ARG A 31 3.94 4.86 0.08
CA ARG A 31 4.32 5.15 1.46
C ARG A 31 3.29 4.60 2.45
N GLU A 32 2.02 4.75 2.13
CA GLU A 32 0.96 4.21 2.97
C GLU A 32 1.05 2.69 3.04
N LEU A 33 1.28 2.08 1.90
CA LEU A 33 1.42 0.64 1.82
C LEU A 33 2.59 0.15 2.68
N ASP A 34 3.73 0.81 2.57
CA ASP A 34 4.89 0.46 3.39
C ASP A 34 4.60 0.56 4.87
N LYS A 35 3.88 1.59 5.27
CA LYS A 35 3.50 1.80 6.66
C LYS A 35 2.65 0.64 7.18
N TYR A 36 1.65 0.24 6.41
CA TYR A 36 0.78 -0.86 6.83
C TYR A 36 1.49 -2.20 6.80
N ILE A 37 2.40 -2.39 5.87
CA ILE A 37 3.21 -3.61 5.83
C ILE A 37 4.07 -3.70 7.09
N ALA A 38 4.69 -2.61 7.49
CA ALA A 38 5.50 -2.57 8.70
C ALA A 38 4.65 -2.88 9.93
N GLU A 39 3.47 -2.31 10.01
CA GLU A 39 2.55 -2.57 11.11
C GLU A 39 2.11 -4.02 11.14
N TYR A 40 1.87 -4.59 9.98
CA TYR A 40 1.47 -5.98 9.87
C TYR A 40 2.55 -6.91 10.41
N TYR A 41 3.80 -6.68 10.02
CA TYR A 41 4.91 -7.50 10.50
C TYR A 41 5.11 -7.36 12.01
N ARG A 42 4.94 -6.17 12.52
CA ARG A 42 5.04 -5.97 13.98
C ARG A 42 3.96 -6.75 14.71
N SER A 43 2.77 -6.74 14.17
CA SER A 43 1.64 -7.47 14.75
C SER A 43 1.89 -8.97 14.78
N VAL A 44 2.45 -9.49 13.70
CA VAL A 44 2.70 -10.93 13.56
C VAL A 44 3.84 -11.37 14.48
N GLU A 45 4.85 -10.54 14.64
CA GLU A 45 5.98 -10.86 15.49
C GLU A 45 5.69 -10.70 16.97
N GLY A 46 4.77 -9.79 17.25
CA GLY A 46 4.47 -9.38 18.60
C GLY A 46 3.76 -10.31 19.41
#